data_c2b93c1b953e7c0c0042fb20afc7f4e7
#
_entry.id   c2b93c1b953e7c0c0042fb20afc7f4e7
#
_cell.length_a   1.000
_cell.length_b   1.000
_cell.length_c   1.000
_cell.angle_alpha   90.00
_cell.angle_beta   90.00
_cell.angle_gamma   90.00
#
_symmetry.space_group_name_H-M   'P 1'
#
loop_
_entity.id
_entity.type
_entity.pdbx_description
1 polymer ?
#
loop_
_entity_poly.entity_id
_entity_poly.type
_entity_poly.pdbx_seq_one_letter_code
_entity_poly.pdbx_strand_id
1 'polypeptide(L)'
;MSKKVLLAGESWMSYTTHVKGFDSFYTSTYETGEKWLKAALEAGGYEVTFLPNHLANEEFPFTMEELKQYDLVILSDIGANTLLLPGATFNRSEKMPNRCNLIRDYVNDGGALLMVGGYLTFSGVDAKGKWHDTAVQEVLPVEVLTVDDRMEHC
;
A
#
# COMPACT_ATOMS: atom_id res chain seq x y z
N MET A 1 -14.15 18.29 14.50
CA MET A 1 -13.91 16.83 14.36
C MET A 1 -12.49 16.66 13.89
N SER A 2 -11.74 15.68 14.44
CA SER A 2 -10.40 15.32 13.91
C SER A 2 -10.56 14.75 12.50
N LYS A 3 -9.61 15.06 11.62
CA LYS A 3 -9.55 14.47 10.29
C LYS A 3 -9.05 13.03 10.37
N LYS A 4 -9.63 12.14 9.57
CA LYS A 4 -9.32 10.72 9.56
C LYS A 4 -8.37 10.38 8.42
N VAL A 5 -7.36 9.58 8.73
CA VAL A 5 -6.35 9.13 7.77
C VAL A 5 -6.35 7.60 7.73
N LEU A 6 -6.41 7.03 6.53
CA LEU A 6 -6.11 5.63 6.28
C LEU A 6 -4.64 5.53 5.83
N LEU A 7 -3.80 4.89 6.63
CA LEU A 7 -2.41 4.57 6.27
C LEU A 7 -2.33 3.08 5.93
N ALA A 8 -2.23 2.76 4.64
CA ALA A 8 -2.16 1.40 4.13
C ALA A 8 -0.75 1.04 3.66
N GLY A 9 -0.26 -0.12 4.11
CA GLY A 9 1.06 -0.64 3.74
C GLY A 9 2.01 -0.72 4.93
N GLU A 10 3.26 -0.32 4.74
CA GLU A 10 4.33 -0.20 5.74
C GLU A 10 4.46 -1.40 6.69
N SER A 11 4.33 -2.61 6.16
CA SER A 11 4.58 -3.83 6.90
C SER A 11 5.07 -4.94 5.99
N TRP A 12 5.93 -5.81 6.51
CA TRP A 12 6.49 -6.91 5.73
C TRP A 12 6.85 -8.12 6.59
N MET A 13 7.00 -9.25 5.93
CA MET A 13 7.59 -10.45 6.51
C MET A 13 9.00 -10.65 5.93
N SER A 14 9.98 -10.68 6.80
CA SER A 14 11.36 -11.06 6.45
C SER A 14 11.54 -12.56 6.63
N TYR A 15 12.04 -13.25 5.61
CA TYR A 15 12.40 -14.66 5.65
C TYR A 15 13.91 -14.79 5.49
N THR A 16 14.57 -15.32 6.52
CA THR A 16 16.01 -15.53 6.50
C THR A 16 16.32 -17.02 6.43
N THR A 17 17.12 -17.41 5.44
CA THR A 17 17.62 -18.78 5.31
C THR A 17 19.01 -18.85 5.94
N HIS A 18 19.18 -19.72 6.91
CA HIS A 18 20.47 -20.02 7.53
C HIS A 18 21.00 -21.32 6.95
N VAL A 19 22.16 -21.27 6.28
CA VAL A 19 22.82 -22.43 5.69
C VAL A 19 24.09 -22.74 6.49
N LYS A 20 24.21 -23.96 7.00
CA LYS A 20 25.37 -24.46 7.78
C LYS A 20 25.87 -25.79 7.22
N GLY A 21 26.70 -25.71 6.20
CA GLY A 21 27.12 -26.90 5.45
C GLY A 21 25.94 -27.51 4.69
N PHE A 22 25.58 -28.75 5.02
CA PHE A 22 24.42 -29.44 4.43
C PHE A 22 23.10 -29.13 5.13
N ASP A 23 23.15 -28.55 6.33
CA ASP A 23 21.97 -28.26 7.11
C ASP A 23 21.47 -26.82 6.84
N SER A 24 20.18 -26.64 6.81
CA SER A 24 19.57 -25.31 6.70
C SER A 24 18.31 -25.22 7.55
N PHE A 25 18.00 -24.01 8.01
CA PHE A 25 16.75 -23.68 8.67
C PHE A 25 16.30 -22.27 8.30
N TYR A 26 15.04 -21.97 8.55
CA TYR A 26 14.43 -20.69 8.22
C TYR A 26 13.99 -19.97 9.50
N THR A 27 14.16 -18.67 9.49
CA THR A 27 13.52 -17.79 10.47
C THR A 27 12.65 -16.76 9.74
N SER A 28 11.57 -16.33 10.38
CA SER A 28 10.73 -15.27 9.87
C SER A 28 10.48 -14.23 10.94
N THR A 29 10.43 -12.97 10.52
CA THR A 29 10.13 -11.83 11.40
C THR A 29 9.12 -10.93 10.73
N TYR A 30 8.07 -10.56 11.47
CA TYR A 30 7.13 -9.55 11.03
C TYR A 30 7.59 -8.18 11.54
N GLU A 31 7.62 -7.20 10.63
CA GLU A 31 8.07 -5.84 10.91
C GLU A 31 7.10 -4.81 10.33
N THR A 32 7.09 -3.62 10.93
CA THR A 32 6.27 -2.49 10.47
C THR A 32 7.09 -1.21 10.46
N GLY A 33 6.85 -0.33 9.48
CA GLY A 33 7.55 0.95 9.30
C GLY A 33 6.71 2.19 9.62
N GLU A 34 5.43 2.02 9.96
CA GLU A 34 4.46 3.11 10.11
C GLU A 34 4.72 4.06 11.29
N LYS A 35 5.44 3.62 12.29
CA LYS A 35 5.55 4.23 13.63
C LYS A 35 5.80 5.75 13.59
N TRP A 36 6.77 6.20 12.80
CA TRP A 36 7.17 7.61 12.79
C TRP A 36 6.16 8.49 12.06
N LEU A 37 5.65 8.05 10.91
CA LEU A 37 4.64 8.77 10.16
C LEU A 37 3.33 8.84 10.94
N LYS A 38 2.89 7.72 11.48
CA LYS A 38 1.69 7.65 12.32
C LYS A 38 1.79 8.59 13.51
N ALA A 39 2.88 8.55 14.28
CA ALA A 39 3.09 9.44 15.43
C ALA A 39 3.09 10.92 15.04
N ALA A 40 3.69 11.28 13.90
CA ALA A 40 3.70 12.66 13.42
C ALA A 40 2.28 13.15 13.04
N LEU A 41 1.49 12.31 12.37
CA LEU A 41 0.10 12.61 12.02
C LEU A 41 -0.77 12.75 13.28
N GLU A 42 -0.66 11.84 14.23
CA GLU A 42 -1.42 11.88 15.49
C GLU A 42 -1.05 13.11 16.31
N ALA A 43 0.23 13.48 16.37
CA ALA A 43 0.68 14.74 17.00
C ALA A 43 0.13 15.99 16.28
N GLY A 44 -0.13 15.89 14.98
CA GLY A 44 -0.83 16.91 14.18
C GLY A 44 -2.34 16.94 14.36
N GLY A 45 -2.90 16.09 15.24
CA GLY A 45 -4.33 16.04 15.54
C GLY A 45 -5.16 15.19 14.58
N TYR A 46 -4.55 14.34 13.78
CA TYR A 46 -5.24 13.39 12.91
C TYR A 46 -5.56 12.09 13.65
N GLU A 47 -6.68 11.47 13.28
CA GLU A 47 -7.04 10.11 13.70
C GLU A 47 -6.54 9.13 12.62
N VAL A 48 -5.55 8.29 12.96
CA VAL A 48 -4.89 7.42 11.98
C VAL A 48 -5.33 5.97 12.15
N THR A 49 -5.95 5.42 11.11
CA THR A 49 -6.18 3.98 10.96
C THR A 49 -5.00 3.39 10.19
N PHE A 50 -4.21 2.55 10.85
CA PHE A 50 -3.13 1.81 10.18
C PHE A 50 -3.65 0.47 9.66
N LEU A 51 -3.44 0.22 8.37
CA LEU A 51 -3.83 -1.00 7.69
C LEU A 51 -2.59 -1.68 7.10
N PRO A 52 -2.01 -2.68 7.79
CA PRO A 52 -0.79 -3.34 7.34
C PRO A 52 -1.01 -4.17 6.07
N ASN A 53 0.06 -4.42 5.32
CA ASN A 53 0.02 -5.07 4.01
C ASN A 53 -0.73 -6.41 3.98
N HIS A 54 -0.56 -7.25 5.01
CA HIS A 54 -1.19 -8.57 5.06
C HIS A 54 -2.70 -8.55 5.31
N LEU A 55 -3.24 -7.42 5.79
CA LEU A 55 -4.68 -7.20 5.94
C LEU A 55 -5.26 -6.37 4.79
N ALA A 56 -4.43 -5.53 4.15
CA ALA A 56 -4.90 -4.57 3.14
C ALA A 56 -5.58 -5.24 1.95
N ASN A 57 -5.22 -6.46 1.59
CA ASN A 57 -5.86 -7.15 0.47
C ASN A 57 -7.32 -7.52 0.76
N GLU A 58 -7.70 -7.73 2.02
CA GLU A 58 -9.07 -8.06 2.42
C GLU A 58 -9.82 -6.86 3.01
N GLU A 59 -9.14 -5.99 3.74
CA GLU A 59 -9.77 -4.96 4.58
C GLU A 59 -9.72 -3.54 4.00
N PHE A 60 -8.91 -3.30 2.94
CA PHE A 60 -8.95 -2.00 2.27
C PHE A 60 -10.35 -1.75 1.69
N PRO A 61 -10.92 -0.54 1.82
CA PRO A 61 -12.28 -0.21 1.36
C PRO A 61 -12.63 -0.73 -0.02
N PHE A 62 -13.81 -1.34 -0.14
CA PHE A 62 -14.36 -1.84 -1.40
C PHE A 62 -15.43 -0.92 -1.98
N THR A 63 -15.89 0.06 -1.20
CA THR A 63 -16.93 0.99 -1.61
C THR A 63 -16.51 2.44 -1.41
N MET A 64 -17.11 3.34 -2.18
CA MET A 64 -16.88 4.78 -2.03
C MET A 64 -17.36 5.29 -0.66
N GLU A 65 -18.41 4.71 -0.11
CA GLU A 65 -18.92 5.06 1.21
C GLU A 65 -17.90 4.76 2.32
N GLU A 66 -17.26 3.60 2.26
CA GLU A 66 -16.19 3.23 3.21
C GLU A 66 -14.96 4.13 3.02
N LEU A 67 -14.57 4.41 1.77
CA LEU A 67 -13.37 5.21 1.49
C LEU A 67 -13.56 6.68 1.90
N LYS A 68 -14.75 7.24 1.72
CA LYS A 68 -15.10 8.61 2.14
C LYS A 68 -15.19 8.83 3.65
N GLN A 69 -15.04 7.79 4.46
CA GLN A 69 -14.87 7.96 5.90
C GLN A 69 -13.52 8.57 6.27
N TYR A 70 -12.56 8.57 5.33
CA TYR A 70 -11.25 9.13 5.48
C TYR A 70 -11.11 10.43 4.70
N ASP A 71 -10.46 11.43 5.29
CA ASP A 71 -10.09 12.69 4.63
C ASP A 71 -8.81 12.54 3.79
N LEU A 72 -7.95 11.57 4.15
CA LEU A 72 -6.70 11.28 3.47
C LEU A 72 -6.47 9.77 3.43
N VAL A 73 -6.10 9.27 2.27
CA VAL A 73 -5.58 7.92 2.07
C VAL A 73 -4.08 8.01 1.79
N ILE A 74 -3.29 7.27 2.55
CA ILE A 74 -1.85 7.14 2.36
C ILE A 74 -1.54 5.71 1.91
N LEU A 75 -0.87 5.59 0.77
CA LEU A 75 -0.31 4.33 0.26
C LEU A 75 1.20 4.38 0.46
N SER A 76 1.74 3.51 1.30
CA SER A 76 3.16 3.50 1.64
C SER A 76 3.70 2.08 1.64
N ASP A 77 4.71 1.83 0.83
CA ASP A 77 5.35 0.52 0.62
C ASP A 77 4.34 -0.63 0.39
N ILE A 78 3.37 -0.40 -0.48
CA ILE A 78 2.31 -1.34 -0.84
C ILE A 78 2.20 -1.46 -2.37
N GLY A 79 2.19 -2.67 -2.90
CA GLY A 79 2.04 -2.93 -4.33
C GLY A 79 0.57 -2.92 -4.78
N ALA A 80 0.34 -2.51 -6.02
CA ALA A 80 -1.00 -2.45 -6.61
C ALA A 80 -1.74 -3.80 -6.57
N ASN A 81 -1.03 -4.90 -6.73
CA ASN A 81 -1.62 -6.24 -6.68
C ASN A 81 -2.26 -6.56 -5.32
N THR A 82 -1.76 -6.00 -4.23
CA THR A 82 -2.38 -6.16 -2.90
C THR A 82 -3.81 -5.62 -2.89
N LEU A 83 -4.06 -4.53 -3.62
CA LEU A 83 -5.41 -3.96 -3.74
C LEU A 83 -6.22 -4.58 -4.89
N LEU A 84 -5.58 -5.07 -5.94
CA LEU A 84 -6.26 -5.61 -7.13
C LEU A 84 -6.67 -7.08 -6.96
N LEU A 85 -6.02 -7.83 -6.08
CA LEU A 85 -6.18 -9.28 -5.95
C LEU A 85 -6.63 -9.70 -4.54
N PRO A 86 -7.81 -9.24 -4.03
CA PRO A 86 -8.35 -9.78 -2.80
C PRO A 86 -8.57 -11.29 -2.93
N GLY A 87 -8.60 -12.01 -1.81
CA GLY A 87 -8.74 -13.46 -1.78
C GLY A 87 -9.97 -13.97 -2.55
N ALA A 88 -11.05 -13.21 -2.56
CA ALA A 88 -12.22 -13.49 -3.40
C ALA A 88 -11.85 -13.60 -4.89
N THR A 89 -11.08 -12.63 -5.39
CA THR A 89 -10.63 -12.65 -6.79
C THR A 89 -9.54 -13.69 -7.02
N PHE A 90 -8.49 -13.69 -6.20
CA PHE A 90 -7.31 -14.52 -6.44
C PHE A 90 -7.57 -16.01 -6.24
N ASN A 91 -8.29 -16.38 -5.16
CA ASN A 91 -8.51 -17.78 -4.80
C ASN A 91 -9.82 -18.36 -5.35
N ARG A 92 -10.85 -17.51 -5.59
CA ARG A 92 -12.18 -17.96 -5.97
C ARG A 92 -12.66 -17.47 -7.34
N SER A 93 -11.84 -16.69 -8.05
CA SER A 93 -12.17 -16.07 -9.35
C SER A 93 -13.46 -15.23 -9.32
N GLU A 94 -13.79 -14.65 -8.17
CA GLU A 94 -14.95 -13.78 -8.02
C GLU A 94 -14.62 -12.38 -8.52
N LYS A 95 -15.59 -11.73 -9.16
CA LYS A 95 -15.44 -10.34 -9.61
C LYS A 95 -15.65 -9.40 -8.42
N MET A 96 -14.58 -8.71 -8.01
CA MET A 96 -14.61 -7.69 -6.98
C MET A 96 -14.46 -6.28 -7.58
N PRO A 97 -14.87 -5.21 -6.86
CA PRO A 97 -14.62 -3.84 -7.29
C PRO A 97 -13.11 -3.59 -7.48
N ASN A 98 -12.75 -2.87 -8.55
CA ASN A 98 -11.38 -2.43 -8.77
C ASN A 98 -11.06 -1.25 -7.83
N ARG A 99 -10.24 -1.51 -6.81
CA ARG A 99 -9.91 -0.50 -5.79
C ARG A 99 -9.00 0.61 -6.32
N CYS A 100 -8.25 0.39 -7.39
CA CYS A 100 -7.52 1.47 -8.06
C CYS A 100 -8.48 2.48 -8.71
N ASN A 101 -9.55 1.99 -9.35
CA ASN A 101 -10.61 2.88 -9.87
C ASN A 101 -11.30 3.64 -8.73
N LEU A 102 -11.58 2.95 -7.63
CA LEU A 102 -12.21 3.55 -6.45
C LEU A 102 -11.36 4.69 -5.86
N ILE A 103 -10.05 4.50 -5.75
CA ILE A 103 -9.11 5.53 -5.27
C ILE A 103 -9.08 6.73 -6.22
N ARG A 104 -8.98 6.49 -7.54
CA ARG A 104 -9.05 7.57 -8.54
C ARG A 104 -10.34 8.38 -8.40
N ASP A 105 -11.47 7.70 -8.32
CA ASP A 105 -12.78 8.34 -8.24
C ASP A 105 -12.93 9.10 -6.90
N TYR A 106 -12.38 8.58 -5.81
CA TYR A 106 -12.30 9.25 -4.51
C TYR A 106 -11.51 10.57 -4.60
N VAL A 107 -10.35 10.57 -5.27
CA VAL A 107 -9.54 11.78 -5.45
C VAL A 107 -10.28 12.80 -6.34
N ASN A 108 -10.88 12.34 -7.45
CA ASN A 108 -11.66 13.20 -8.35
C ASN A 108 -12.87 13.82 -7.66
N ASP A 109 -13.40 13.18 -6.64
CA ASP A 109 -14.54 13.65 -5.83
C ASP A 109 -14.09 14.50 -4.61
N GLY A 110 -12.82 14.90 -4.56
CA GLY A 110 -12.26 15.83 -3.58
C GLY A 110 -11.55 15.17 -2.39
N GLY A 111 -11.37 13.86 -2.38
CA GLY A 111 -10.55 13.16 -1.40
C GLY A 111 -9.06 13.42 -1.62
N ALA A 112 -8.24 13.23 -0.57
CA ALA A 112 -6.80 13.41 -0.66
C ALA A 112 -6.07 12.06 -0.70
N LEU A 113 -5.08 11.97 -1.60
CA LEU A 113 -4.19 10.82 -1.73
C LEU A 113 -2.74 11.25 -1.52
N LEU A 114 -2.00 10.49 -0.73
CA LEU A 114 -0.54 10.57 -0.62
C LEU A 114 0.04 9.20 -0.94
N MET A 115 0.93 9.14 -1.93
CA MET A 115 1.73 7.95 -2.21
C MET A 115 3.16 8.20 -1.74
N VAL A 116 3.65 7.36 -0.83
CA VAL A 116 5.01 7.43 -0.27
C VAL A 116 5.85 6.37 -0.94
N GLY A 117 7.07 6.72 -1.32
CA GLY A 117 8.04 5.78 -1.90
C GLY A 117 8.38 4.64 -0.96
N GLY A 118 8.82 3.53 -1.52
CA GLY A 118 9.19 2.32 -0.84
C GLY A 118 9.52 1.24 -1.87
N TYR A 119 9.80 0.02 -1.43
CA TYR A 119 10.14 -1.05 -2.37
C TYR A 119 8.98 -1.48 -3.27
N LEU A 120 7.73 -1.23 -2.88
CA LEU A 120 6.55 -1.68 -3.63
C LEU A 120 5.58 -0.56 -4.02
N THR A 121 5.90 0.72 -3.75
CA THR A 121 5.13 1.85 -4.28
C THR A 121 5.73 2.36 -5.60
N PHE A 122 4.95 3.04 -6.41
CA PHE A 122 5.30 3.44 -7.78
C PHE A 122 5.72 2.22 -8.62
N SER A 123 6.87 2.27 -9.28
CA SER A 123 7.44 1.11 -9.97
C SER A 123 8.05 0.12 -8.99
N GLY A 124 8.84 0.61 -8.07
CA GLY A 124 9.46 -0.13 -6.98
C GLY A 124 10.56 -1.10 -7.43
N VAL A 125 11.01 -1.92 -6.49
CA VAL A 125 12.09 -2.89 -6.71
C VAL A 125 11.73 -3.86 -7.84
N ASP A 126 12.61 -4.01 -8.83
CA ASP A 126 12.39 -4.85 -10.02
C ASP A 126 11.04 -4.56 -10.73
N ALA A 127 10.53 -3.34 -10.65
CA ALA A 127 9.20 -2.93 -11.13
C ALA A 127 8.05 -3.78 -10.55
N LYS A 128 8.17 -4.23 -9.30
CA LYS A 128 7.17 -5.08 -8.63
C LYS A 128 6.00 -4.32 -8.01
N GLY A 129 6.10 -3.00 -7.86
CA GLY A 129 5.02 -2.15 -7.33
C GLY A 129 3.76 -2.18 -8.18
N LYS A 130 3.91 -2.27 -9.50
CA LYS A 130 2.81 -2.46 -10.47
C LYS A 130 1.73 -1.36 -10.48
N TRP A 131 2.11 -0.14 -10.15
CA TRP A 131 1.18 1.00 -10.21
C TRP A 131 1.09 1.63 -11.60
N HIS A 132 2.04 1.35 -12.50
CA HIS A 132 1.96 1.75 -13.90
C HIS A 132 0.69 1.24 -14.56
N ASP A 133 0.05 2.07 -15.40
CA ASP A 133 -1.23 1.78 -16.08
C ASP A 133 -2.42 1.45 -15.16
N THR A 134 -2.30 1.69 -13.85
CA THR A 134 -3.47 1.63 -12.97
C THR A 134 -4.21 2.97 -12.96
N ALA A 135 -5.49 2.95 -12.59
CA ALA A 135 -6.26 4.19 -12.44
C ALA A 135 -5.69 5.14 -11.37
N VAL A 136 -4.92 4.65 -10.41
CA VAL A 136 -4.24 5.48 -9.41
C VAL A 136 -3.21 6.41 -10.06
N GLN A 137 -2.49 5.93 -11.09
CA GLN A 137 -1.53 6.76 -11.82
C GLN A 137 -2.19 8.01 -12.42
N GLU A 138 -3.46 7.95 -12.83
CA GLU A 138 -4.18 9.07 -13.45
C GLU A 138 -4.32 10.27 -12.49
N VAL A 139 -4.25 10.05 -11.18
CA VAL A 139 -4.41 11.07 -10.14
C VAL A 139 -3.11 11.37 -9.36
N LEU A 140 -2.00 10.78 -9.77
CA LEU A 140 -0.66 11.11 -9.25
C LEU A 140 -0.05 12.27 -10.03
N PRO A 141 0.76 13.14 -9.41
CA PRO A 141 1.46 14.23 -10.08
C PRO A 141 2.71 13.76 -10.84
N VAL A 142 2.90 12.47 -11.02
CA VAL A 142 4.07 11.84 -11.64
C VAL A 142 3.66 10.69 -12.55
N GLU A 143 4.48 10.41 -13.53
CA GLU A 143 4.37 9.21 -14.36
C GLU A 143 5.11 8.05 -13.68
N VAL A 144 4.44 6.90 -13.52
CA VAL A 144 5.06 5.70 -12.95
C VAL A 144 5.86 4.98 -14.04
N LEU A 145 7.13 4.72 -13.79
CA LEU A 145 7.99 4.03 -14.74
C LEU A 145 7.62 2.55 -14.89
N THR A 146 8.08 1.92 -15.98
CA THR A 146 7.92 0.48 -16.23
C THR A 146 9.12 -0.37 -15.82
N VAL A 147 10.14 0.29 -15.26
CA VAL A 147 11.41 -0.30 -14.83
C VAL A 147 11.63 -0.06 -13.35
N ASP A 148 12.62 -0.70 -12.77
CA ASP A 148 13.07 -0.42 -11.39
C ASP A 148 13.37 1.08 -11.24
N ASP A 149 12.72 1.75 -10.30
CA ASP A 149 12.85 3.19 -10.09
C ASP A 149 13.65 3.55 -8.82
N ARG A 150 14.32 2.56 -8.23
CA ARG A 150 15.17 2.82 -7.06
C ARG A 150 16.37 3.68 -7.46
N MET A 151 16.62 4.68 -6.64
CA MET A 151 17.82 5.49 -6.69
C MET A 151 18.46 5.51 -5.31
N GLU A 152 19.63 4.90 -5.20
CA GLU A 152 20.39 4.88 -3.95
C GLU A 152 21.41 6.03 -3.97
N HIS A 153 21.34 6.87 -2.95
CA HIS A 153 22.26 7.98 -2.73
C HIS A 153 22.97 7.81 -1.39
N CYS A 154 24.30 7.89 -1.41
CA CYS A 154 25.14 7.93 -0.20
C CYS A 154 25.32 9.37 0.27
#